data_da1fdd1f808c49bffdba9fd169dfc557
#
_entry.id   da1fdd1f808c49bffdba9fd169dfc557
#
_cell.length_a   1.000
_cell.length_b   1.000
_cell.length_c   1.000
_cell.angle_alpha   90.00
_cell.angle_beta   90.00
_cell.angle_gamma   90.00
#
_symmetry.space_group_name_H-M   'P 1'
#
loop_
_entity.id
_entity.type
_entity.pdbx_description
1 polymer ?
#
loop_
_entity_poly.entity_id
_entity_poly.type
_entity_poly.pdbx_seq_one_letter_code
_entity_poly.pdbx_strand_id
1 'polypeptide(L)'
;MKIRDAQEMYRAQIRDYNSEISAVSMRRKEIQNALKNASGADKDTLDKEAATIELTYKALQDKQNEYYDYVNDLTEQWCMWANAESAKQQGEAMKDYYRDMAKVMEVARRLMKGDIVPSTDEKKLMEYNDKLYQMAKNMGEMAKVEKRKKHKSLWDDEEEKQYEDPDEVGANATAQGTAPQIKSAGEIMSSTGYNLSLIHISEPTRRVVIS
;
A
#
# COMPACT_ATOMS: atom_id res chain seq x y z
N MET A 1 -2.81 -11.93 9.77
CA MET A 1 -3.33 -11.70 8.42
C MET A 1 -2.43 -10.70 7.72
N LYS A 2 -2.15 -10.86 6.43
CA LYS A 2 -1.38 -9.89 5.66
C LYS A 2 -2.18 -8.60 5.47
N ILE A 3 -1.47 -7.46 5.39
CA ILE A 3 -2.12 -6.15 5.19
C ILE A 3 -2.97 -6.13 3.93
N ARG A 4 -2.47 -6.65 2.81
CA ARG A 4 -3.22 -6.76 1.55
C ARG A 4 -4.55 -7.48 1.73
N ASP A 5 -4.52 -8.67 2.35
CA ASP A 5 -5.72 -9.50 2.51
C ASP A 5 -6.75 -8.81 3.42
N ALA A 6 -6.25 -8.14 4.48
CA ALA A 6 -7.09 -7.36 5.38
C ALA A 6 -7.77 -6.20 4.65
N GLN A 7 -7.00 -5.41 3.90
CA GLN A 7 -7.55 -4.28 3.14
C GLN A 7 -8.61 -4.73 2.13
N GLU A 8 -8.37 -5.82 1.40
CA GLU A 8 -9.33 -6.34 0.43
C GLU A 8 -10.63 -6.75 1.11
N MET A 9 -10.54 -7.48 2.21
CA MET A 9 -11.69 -7.95 2.97
C MET A 9 -12.54 -6.79 3.52
N TYR A 10 -11.91 -5.80 4.18
CA TYR A 10 -12.66 -4.68 4.76
C TYR A 10 -13.19 -3.71 3.70
N ARG A 11 -12.48 -3.51 2.57
CA ARG A 11 -13.01 -2.76 1.43
C ARG A 11 -14.23 -3.43 0.79
N ALA A 12 -14.29 -4.76 0.77
CA ALA A 12 -15.48 -5.48 0.34
C ALA A 12 -16.67 -5.19 1.28
N GLN A 13 -16.47 -5.28 2.60
CA GLN A 13 -17.51 -4.91 3.58
C GLN A 13 -17.99 -3.47 3.41
N ILE A 14 -17.08 -2.51 3.23
CA ILE A 14 -17.44 -1.11 2.99
C ILE A 14 -18.33 -0.95 1.76
N ARG A 15 -18.07 -1.69 0.67
CA ARG A 15 -18.93 -1.66 -0.54
C ARG A 15 -20.32 -2.18 -0.26
N ASP A 16 -20.44 -3.29 0.49
CA ASP A 16 -21.72 -3.87 0.86
C ASP A 16 -22.53 -2.89 1.73
N TYR A 17 -21.87 -2.26 2.72
CA TYR A 17 -22.50 -1.24 3.55
C TYR A 17 -22.95 -0.01 2.76
N ASN A 18 -22.20 0.43 1.75
CA ASN A 18 -22.61 1.54 0.88
C ASN A 18 -23.92 1.27 0.18
N SER A 19 -24.13 0.04 -0.29
CA SER A 19 -25.38 -0.38 -0.93
C SER A 19 -26.56 -0.29 0.03
N GLU A 20 -26.41 -0.87 1.23
CA GLU A 20 -27.47 -0.90 2.24
C GLU A 20 -27.78 0.48 2.81
N ILE A 21 -26.75 1.28 3.09
CA ILE A 21 -26.93 2.69 3.53
C ILE A 21 -27.69 3.50 2.48
N SER A 22 -27.43 3.25 1.20
CA SER A 22 -28.15 3.91 0.11
C SER A 22 -29.64 3.51 0.11
N ALA A 23 -29.93 2.21 0.26
CA ALA A 23 -31.31 1.70 0.31
C ALA A 23 -32.07 2.26 1.53
N VAL A 24 -31.46 2.23 2.72
CA VAL A 24 -32.05 2.78 3.94
C VAL A 24 -32.26 4.30 3.83
N SER A 25 -31.32 5.02 3.18
CA SER A 25 -31.45 6.46 2.94
C SER A 25 -32.60 6.80 2.00
N MET A 26 -32.85 5.99 0.97
CA MET A 26 -34.03 6.16 0.11
C MET A 26 -35.30 5.96 0.89
N ARG A 27 -35.41 4.87 1.68
CA ARG A 27 -36.59 4.61 2.52
C ARG A 27 -36.84 5.72 3.52
N ARG A 28 -35.77 6.24 4.15
CA ARG A 28 -35.85 7.40 5.06
C ARG A 28 -36.51 8.62 4.39
N LYS A 29 -36.14 8.93 3.13
CA LYS A 29 -36.75 10.03 2.36
C LYS A 29 -38.23 9.78 2.05
N GLU A 30 -38.59 8.54 1.69
CA GLU A 30 -39.97 8.15 1.45
C GLU A 30 -40.85 8.39 2.69
N ILE A 31 -40.39 7.91 3.86
CA ILE A 31 -41.14 8.10 5.11
C ILE A 31 -41.23 9.57 5.50
N GLN A 32 -40.17 10.35 5.34
CA GLN A 32 -40.21 11.80 5.58
C GLN A 32 -41.23 12.51 4.68
N ASN A 33 -41.38 12.05 3.43
CA ASN A 33 -42.41 12.60 2.54
C ASN A 33 -43.82 12.13 2.89
N ALA A 34 -43.97 10.88 3.29
CA ALA A 34 -45.27 10.34 3.74
C ALA A 34 -45.78 11.04 5.02
N LEU A 35 -44.87 11.34 5.95
CA LEU A 35 -45.20 12.05 7.20
C LEU A 35 -45.77 13.47 6.97
N LYS A 36 -45.40 14.13 5.86
CA LYS A 36 -45.95 15.48 5.55
C LYS A 36 -47.47 15.47 5.33
N ASN A 37 -48.02 14.32 4.87
CA ASN A 37 -49.42 14.18 4.50
C ASN A 37 -50.18 13.22 5.44
N ALA A 38 -49.53 12.61 6.41
CA ALA A 38 -50.12 11.65 7.34
C ALA A 38 -50.87 12.32 8.49
N SER A 39 -51.95 11.68 8.97
CA SER A 39 -52.72 12.14 10.14
C SER A 39 -53.21 10.93 10.96
N GLY A 40 -53.46 11.18 12.25
CA GLY A 40 -54.00 10.16 13.16
C GLY A 40 -53.10 8.93 13.36
N ALA A 41 -53.63 7.75 13.38
CA ALA A 41 -52.96 6.47 13.63
C ALA A 41 -51.85 6.16 12.61
N ASP A 42 -52.00 6.60 11.36
CA ASP A 42 -51.03 6.42 10.30
C ASP A 42 -49.75 7.21 10.60
N LYS A 43 -49.86 8.41 11.16
CA LYS A 43 -48.76 9.22 11.57
C LYS A 43 -47.96 8.55 12.67
N ASP A 44 -48.62 7.99 13.70
CA ASP A 44 -47.94 7.33 14.83
C ASP A 44 -47.14 6.10 14.38
N THR A 45 -47.64 5.40 13.36
CA THR A 45 -46.91 4.23 12.76
C THR A 45 -45.70 4.68 11.95
N LEU A 46 -45.85 5.72 11.14
CA LEU A 46 -44.75 6.28 10.37
C LEU A 46 -43.65 6.93 11.25
N ASP A 47 -44.04 7.56 12.37
CA ASP A 47 -43.08 8.13 13.32
C ASP A 47 -42.22 7.03 13.99
N LYS A 48 -42.82 5.86 14.32
CA LYS A 48 -42.07 4.70 14.83
C LYS A 48 -41.15 4.11 13.78
N GLU A 49 -41.61 3.99 12.53
CA GLU A 49 -40.77 3.52 11.42
C GLU A 49 -39.62 4.48 11.14
N ALA A 50 -39.88 5.80 11.17
CA ALA A 50 -38.85 6.83 11.02
C ALA A 50 -37.78 6.72 12.09
N ALA A 51 -38.16 6.52 13.35
CA ALA A 51 -37.23 6.34 14.45
C ALA A 51 -36.34 5.11 14.28
N THR A 52 -36.95 3.97 13.86
CA THR A 52 -36.21 2.73 13.59
C THR A 52 -35.22 2.89 12.43
N ILE A 53 -35.64 3.53 11.34
CA ILE A 53 -34.77 3.80 10.19
C ILE A 53 -33.61 4.73 10.54
N GLU A 54 -33.86 5.75 11.34
CA GLU A 54 -32.79 6.65 11.77
C GLU A 54 -31.74 5.93 12.61
N LEU A 55 -32.18 5.07 13.55
CA LEU A 55 -31.27 4.23 14.33
C LEU A 55 -30.47 3.27 13.44
N THR A 56 -31.15 2.65 12.48
CA THR A 56 -30.51 1.71 11.52
C THR A 56 -29.48 2.43 10.66
N TYR A 57 -29.86 3.57 10.10
CA TYR A 57 -28.95 4.39 9.29
C TYR A 57 -27.68 4.77 10.04
N LYS A 58 -27.87 5.25 11.27
CA LYS A 58 -26.74 5.62 12.14
C LYS A 58 -25.87 4.41 12.48
N ALA A 59 -26.46 3.28 12.88
CA ALA A 59 -25.71 2.08 13.22
C ALA A 59 -24.91 1.53 12.05
N LEU A 60 -25.45 1.58 10.82
CA LEU A 60 -24.74 1.20 9.59
C LEU A 60 -23.57 2.16 9.31
N GLN A 61 -23.78 3.47 9.45
CA GLN A 61 -22.71 4.46 9.26
C GLN A 61 -21.59 4.30 10.28
N ASP A 62 -21.94 4.15 11.56
CA ASP A 62 -20.96 3.99 12.63
C ASP A 62 -20.08 2.76 12.38
N LYS A 63 -20.70 1.63 11.99
CA LYS A 63 -19.95 0.42 11.67
C LYS A 63 -19.10 0.53 10.41
N GLN A 64 -19.62 1.21 9.40
CA GLN A 64 -18.86 1.50 8.17
C GLN A 64 -17.64 2.38 8.46
N ASN A 65 -17.79 3.42 9.29
CA ASN A 65 -16.68 4.29 9.69
C ASN A 65 -15.60 3.51 10.43
N GLU A 66 -15.98 2.58 11.32
CA GLU A 66 -15.02 1.68 11.99
C GLU A 66 -14.17 0.87 10.98
N TYR A 67 -14.78 0.44 9.89
CA TYR A 67 -14.03 -0.24 8.81
C TYR A 67 -13.15 0.71 8.01
N TYR A 68 -13.61 1.93 7.73
CA TYR A 68 -12.78 2.94 7.07
C TYR A 68 -11.54 3.29 7.89
N ASP A 69 -11.73 3.52 9.19
CA ASP A 69 -10.63 3.85 10.09
C ASP A 69 -9.60 2.72 10.11
N TYR A 70 -10.06 1.47 10.20
CA TYR A 70 -9.16 0.32 10.17
C TYR A 70 -8.42 0.17 8.83
N VAL A 71 -9.07 0.40 7.68
CA VAL A 71 -8.41 0.39 6.37
C VAL A 71 -7.38 1.50 6.25
N ASN A 72 -7.63 2.67 6.84
CA ASN A 72 -6.66 3.76 6.89
C ASN A 72 -5.44 3.38 7.74
N ASP A 73 -5.65 2.79 8.93
CA ASP A 73 -4.56 2.29 9.77
C ASP A 73 -3.72 1.24 9.04
N LEU A 74 -4.36 0.32 8.32
CA LEU A 74 -3.65 -0.66 7.49
C LEU A 74 -2.83 -0.01 6.37
N THR A 75 -3.32 1.08 5.80
CA THR A 75 -2.60 1.83 4.77
C THR A 75 -1.37 2.53 5.34
N GLU A 76 -1.49 3.11 6.54
CA GLU A 76 -0.35 3.69 7.24
C GLU A 76 0.71 2.64 7.58
N GLN A 77 0.30 1.46 8.06
CA GLN A 77 1.20 0.34 8.32
C GLN A 77 1.91 -0.12 7.05
N TRP A 78 1.18 -0.25 5.94
CA TRP A 78 1.76 -0.57 4.63
C TRP A 78 2.83 0.44 4.22
N CYS A 79 2.52 1.74 4.30
CA CYS A 79 3.47 2.82 4.01
C CYS A 79 4.71 2.74 4.89
N MET A 80 4.55 2.45 6.18
CA MET A 80 5.67 2.32 7.12
C MET A 80 6.63 1.20 6.70
N TRP A 81 6.11 0.03 6.37
CA TRP A 81 6.92 -1.11 5.95
C TRP A 81 7.60 -0.88 4.60
N ALA A 82 6.88 -0.34 3.62
CA ALA A 82 7.42 0.00 2.30
C ALA A 82 8.53 1.06 2.40
N ASN A 83 8.32 2.10 3.20
CA ASN A 83 9.32 3.14 3.43
C ASN A 83 10.57 2.60 4.16
N ALA A 84 10.38 1.71 5.14
CA ALA A 84 11.49 1.09 5.86
C ALA A 84 12.36 0.23 4.92
N GLU A 85 11.73 -0.56 4.03
CA GLU A 85 12.48 -1.34 3.04
C GLU A 85 13.19 -0.45 2.02
N SER A 86 12.53 0.62 1.53
CA SER A 86 13.14 1.61 0.65
C SER A 86 14.35 2.28 1.30
N ALA A 87 14.25 2.69 2.56
CA ALA A 87 15.35 3.31 3.30
C ALA A 87 16.52 2.34 3.50
N LYS A 88 16.23 1.07 3.78
CA LYS A 88 17.25 0.01 3.88
C LYS A 88 18.00 -0.15 2.56
N GLN A 89 17.28 -0.27 1.44
CA GLN A 89 17.88 -0.41 0.11
C GLN A 89 18.73 0.81 -0.27
N GLN A 90 18.26 2.02 0.03
CA GLN A 90 19.04 3.24 -0.18
C GLN A 90 20.34 3.25 0.66
N GLY A 91 20.25 2.81 1.91
CA GLY A 91 21.42 2.67 2.79
C GLY A 91 22.42 1.66 2.26
N GLU A 92 21.97 0.51 1.76
CA GLU A 92 22.81 -0.51 1.13
C GLU A 92 23.44 -0.02 -0.16
N ALA A 93 22.68 0.65 -1.03
CA ALA A 93 23.20 1.25 -2.27
C ALA A 93 24.30 2.31 -1.98
N MET A 94 24.08 3.13 -0.96
CA MET A 94 25.10 4.11 -0.54
C MET A 94 26.35 3.43 -0.01
N LYS A 95 26.22 2.37 0.78
CA LYS A 95 27.37 1.58 1.27
C LYS A 95 28.13 0.95 0.11
N ASP A 96 27.43 0.38 -0.87
CA ASP A 96 28.04 -0.22 -2.05
C ASP A 96 28.78 0.84 -2.88
N TYR A 97 28.17 2.02 -3.08
CA TYR A 97 28.81 3.14 -3.75
C TYR A 97 30.14 3.54 -3.10
N TYR A 98 30.17 3.69 -1.77
CA TYR A 98 31.42 4.02 -1.08
C TYR A 98 32.45 2.90 -1.15
N ARG A 99 32.03 1.65 -1.11
CA ARG A 99 32.91 0.50 -1.28
C ARG A 99 33.52 0.47 -2.67
N ASP A 100 32.72 0.69 -3.71
CA ASP A 100 33.21 0.74 -5.09
C ASP A 100 34.14 1.92 -5.32
N MET A 101 33.82 3.10 -4.78
CA MET A 101 34.72 4.24 -4.80
C MET A 101 36.08 3.91 -4.17
N ALA A 102 36.10 3.22 -3.03
CA ALA A 102 37.35 2.81 -2.38
C ALA A 102 38.12 1.81 -3.26
N LYS A 103 37.46 0.85 -3.92
CA LYS A 103 38.09 -0.07 -4.88
C LYS A 103 38.70 0.67 -6.07
N VAL A 104 37.94 1.60 -6.66
CA VAL A 104 38.42 2.42 -7.79
C VAL A 104 39.65 3.21 -7.39
N MET A 105 39.69 3.80 -6.22
CA MET A 105 40.86 4.52 -5.70
C MET A 105 42.05 3.59 -5.47
N GLU A 106 41.84 2.38 -5.00
CA GLU A 106 42.87 1.35 -4.86
C GLU A 106 43.43 0.92 -6.23
N VAL A 107 42.58 0.76 -7.26
CA VAL A 107 42.99 0.49 -8.63
C VAL A 107 43.88 1.61 -9.15
N ALA A 108 43.49 2.88 -8.97
CA ALA A 108 44.28 4.03 -9.35
C ALA A 108 45.66 4.02 -8.65
N ARG A 109 45.68 3.73 -7.34
CA ARG A 109 46.95 3.64 -6.56
C ARG A 109 47.88 2.52 -7.09
N ARG A 110 47.33 1.36 -7.47
CA ARG A 110 48.10 0.24 -8.05
C ARG A 110 48.68 0.64 -9.41
N LEU A 111 47.87 1.26 -10.28
CA LEU A 111 48.35 1.77 -11.57
C LEU A 111 49.46 2.81 -11.41
N MET A 112 49.30 3.78 -10.48
CA MET A 112 50.35 4.80 -10.20
C MET A 112 51.67 4.19 -9.75
N LYS A 113 51.64 3.02 -9.09
CA LYS A 113 52.83 2.26 -8.70
C LYS A 113 53.48 1.47 -9.84
N GLY A 114 52.83 1.45 -11.01
CA GLY A 114 53.26 0.64 -12.15
C GLY A 114 52.92 -0.85 -12.04
N ASP A 115 52.05 -1.25 -11.11
CA ASP A 115 51.57 -2.63 -10.99
C ASP A 115 50.68 -3.03 -12.16
N ILE A 116 50.52 -4.32 -12.41
CA ILE A 116 49.65 -4.85 -13.44
C ILE A 116 48.25 -5.12 -12.82
N VAL A 117 47.26 -4.38 -13.30
CA VAL A 117 45.88 -4.45 -12.86
C VAL A 117 45.04 -5.14 -13.95
N PRO A 118 43.97 -5.92 -13.60
CA PRO A 118 43.04 -6.47 -14.59
C PRO A 118 42.39 -5.39 -15.46
N SER A 119 42.20 -5.69 -16.75
CA SER A 119 41.56 -4.73 -17.68
C SER A 119 40.12 -4.36 -17.30
N THR A 120 39.43 -5.24 -16.61
CA THR A 120 38.09 -4.98 -16.05
C THR A 120 38.12 -3.89 -15.02
N ASP A 121 39.13 -3.88 -14.14
CA ASP A 121 39.31 -2.90 -13.08
C ASP A 121 39.77 -1.55 -13.67
N GLU A 122 40.66 -1.59 -14.69
CA GLU A 122 41.05 -0.38 -15.43
C GLU A 122 39.83 0.29 -16.10
N LYS A 123 38.97 -0.51 -16.72
CA LYS A 123 37.74 -0.03 -17.35
C LYS A 123 36.82 0.65 -16.33
N LYS A 124 36.60 0.06 -15.15
CA LYS A 124 35.80 0.64 -14.08
C LYS A 124 36.38 1.98 -13.57
N LEU A 125 37.72 2.07 -13.44
CA LEU A 125 38.38 3.33 -13.08
C LEU A 125 38.16 4.39 -14.17
N MET A 126 38.27 4.02 -15.46
CA MET A 126 38.09 4.95 -16.58
C MET A 126 36.62 5.43 -16.65
N GLU A 127 35.66 4.54 -16.46
CA GLU A 127 34.22 4.88 -16.40
C GLU A 127 33.90 5.81 -15.23
N TYR A 128 34.53 5.58 -14.08
CA TYR A 128 34.34 6.42 -12.90
C TYR A 128 34.99 7.82 -13.07
N ASN A 129 36.22 7.88 -13.54
CA ASN A 129 36.93 9.14 -13.76
C ASN A 129 38.08 8.94 -14.77
N ASP A 130 37.84 9.29 -16.03
CA ASP A 130 38.85 9.18 -17.11
C ASP A 130 40.12 9.98 -16.83
N LYS A 131 40.00 11.19 -16.27
CA LYS A 131 41.17 12.02 -15.93
C LYS A 131 42.06 11.36 -14.88
N LEU A 132 41.44 10.75 -13.86
CA LEU A 132 42.18 10.04 -12.82
C LEU A 132 42.89 8.80 -13.41
N TYR A 133 42.19 8.06 -14.33
CA TYR A 133 42.78 6.93 -15.04
C TYR A 133 44.01 7.34 -15.85
N GLN A 134 43.87 8.38 -16.67
CA GLN A 134 45.01 8.89 -17.49
C GLN A 134 46.18 9.31 -16.62
N MET A 135 45.91 10.03 -15.52
CA MET A 135 46.97 10.45 -14.59
C MET A 135 47.64 9.24 -13.93
N ALA A 136 46.85 8.26 -13.47
CA ALA A 136 47.37 7.05 -12.83
C ALA A 136 48.25 6.23 -13.80
N LYS A 137 47.82 6.10 -15.05
CA LYS A 137 48.56 5.39 -16.10
C LYS A 137 49.87 6.08 -16.44
N ASN A 138 49.84 7.39 -16.67
CA ASN A 138 51.05 8.18 -16.95
C ASN A 138 52.06 8.08 -15.80
N MET A 139 51.62 8.17 -14.56
CA MET A 139 52.49 8.00 -13.40
C MET A 139 53.07 6.59 -13.32
N GLY A 140 52.29 5.55 -13.60
CA GLY A 140 52.74 4.18 -13.62
C GLY A 140 53.78 3.87 -14.72
N GLU A 141 53.63 4.50 -15.88
CA GLU A 141 54.66 4.40 -16.96
C GLU A 141 55.96 5.06 -16.59
N MET A 142 55.93 6.15 -15.81
CA MET A 142 57.11 6.83 -15.31
C MET A 142 57.77 6.08 -14.13
N ALA A 143 57.01 5.21 -13.45
CA ALA A 143 57.58 4.44 -12.36
C ALA A 143 58.51 3.35 -12.88
N LYS A 144 59.83 3.50 -12.67
CA LYS A 144 60.83 2.48 -13.03
C LYS A 144 60.79 1.33 -12.05
N VAL A 145 59.95 0.32 -12.34
CA VAL A 145 59.77 -0.85 -11.46
C VAL A 145 60.36 -2.09 -12.15
N GLU A 146 61.37 -2.69 -11.53
CA GLU A 146 62.01 -3.90 -12.05
C GLU A 146 61.10 -5.13 -12.00
N LYS A 147 60.16 -5.21 -11.02
CA LYS A 147 59.19 -6.29 -10.87
C LYS A 147 57.80 -5.72 -10.63
N ARG A 148 56.94 -5.80 -11.65
CA ARG A 148 55.54 -5.42 -11.54
C ARG A 148 54.72 -6.52 -10.85
N LYS A 149 53.93 -6.14 -9.84
CA LYS A 149 53.00 -7.07 -9.17
C LYS A 149 51.74 -7.22 -10.02
N LYS A 150 51.29 -8.49 -10.19
CA LYS A 150 49.97 -8.80 -10.77
C LYS A 150 48.93 -8.87 -9.69
N HIS A 151 47.83 -8.20 -9.88
CA HIS A 151 46.70 -8.21 -8.95
C HIS A 151 45.51 -9.01 -9.57
N LYS A 152 44.65 -9.57 -8.69
CA LYS A 152 43.33 -10.09 -9.07
C LYS A 152 42.36 -8.91 -9.09
N SER A 153 41.24 -9.07 -9.79
CA SER A 153 40.17 -8.09 -9.77
C SER A 153 39.61 -7.89 -8.37
N LEU A 154 39.27 -6.65 -8.04
CA LEU A 154 38.63 -6.30 -6.78
C LEU A 154 37.12 -6.58 -6.79
N TRP A 155 36.57 -6.97 -7.95
CA TRP A 155 35.16 -7.28 -8.15
C TRP A 155 34.88 -8.77 -8.42
N ASP A 156 35.91 -9.65 -8.41
CA ASP A 156 35.76 -11.08 -8.71
C ASP A 156 34.85 -11.81 -7.71
N ASP A 157 34.76 -11.33 -6.48
CA ASP A 157 33.99 -11.95 -5.39
C ASP A 157 32.63 -11.25 -5.14
N GLU A 158 32.13 -10.41 -6.05
CA GLU A 158 30.84 -9.73 -5.89
C GLU A 158 29.69 -10.57 -6.40
N GLU A 159 28.75 -10.86 -5.51
CA GLU A 159 27.47 -11.47 -5.84
C GLU A 159 26.44 -10.40 -6.25
N GLU A 160 25.62 -10.71 -7.25
CA GLU A 160 24.48 -9.87 -7.66
C GLU A 160 23.46 -9.83 -6.52
N LYS A 161 23.17 -8.64 -5.99
CA LYS A 161 22.17 -8.44 -4.96
C LYS A 161 20.79 -8.38 -5.60
N GLN A 162 19.86 -9.17 -5.08
CA GLN A 162 18.45 -9.08 -5.40
C GLN A 162 17.76 -8.23 -4.32
N TYR A 163 17.02 -7.22 -4.73
CA TYR A 163 16.22 -6.38 -3.85
C TYR A 163 14.75 -6.75 -3.97
N GLU A 164 14.08 -6.83 -2.82
CA GLU A 164 12.63 -7.02 -2.78
C GLU A 164 11.92 -5.72 -3.15
N ASP A 165 10.75 -5.82 -3.78
CA ASP A 165 9.91 -4.67 -4.05
C ASP A 165 9.36 -4.12 -2.71
N PRO A 166 9.65 -2.85 -2.35
CA PRO A 166 9.16 -2.26 -1.11
C PRO A 166 7.64 -2.31 -0.95
N ASP A 167 6.89 -2.15 -2.04
CA ASP A 167 5.43 -2.22 -2.03
C ASP A 167 4.94 -3.64 -1.71
N GLU A 168 5.62 -4.66 -2.24
CA GLU A 168 5.34 -6.06 -1.92
C GLU A 168 5.69 -6.39 -0.47
N VAL A 169 6.79 -5.86 0.07
CA VAL A 169 7.14 -6.02 1.48
C VAL A 169 6.05 -5.43 2.38
N GLY A 170 5.59 -4.21 2.10
CA GLY A 170 4.50 -3.57 2.82
C GLY A 170 3.20 -4.35 2.74
N ALA A 171 2.82 -4.79 1.53
CA ALA A 171 1.59 -5.55 1.29
C ALA A 171 1.57 -6.92 2.00
N ASN A 172 2.73 -7.59 2.08
CA ASN A 172 2.88 -8.89 2.72
C ASN A 172 3.16 -8.81 4.22
N ALA A 173 3.41 -7.62 4.79
CA ALA A 173 3.59 -7.43 6.22
C ALA A 173 2.34 -7.88 7.00
N THR A 174 2.54 -8.30 8.23
CA THR A 174 1.43 -8.71 9.11
C THR A 174 0.74 -7.47 9.67
N ALA A 175 -0.58 -7.38 9.47
CA ALA A 175 -1.40 -6.33 10.04
C ALA A 175 -1.30 -6.35 11.57
N GLN A 176 -1.04 -5.18 12.17
CA GLN A 176 -0.95 -4.98 13.61
C GLN A 176 -2.22 -4.33 14.15
N GLY A 177 -2.45 -4.48 15.44
CA GLY A 177 -3.62 -3.93 16.12
C GLY A 177 -4.81 -4.89 16.13
N THR A 178 -5.92 -4.42 16.71
CA THR A 178 -7.14 -5.21 16.83
C THR A 178 -8.05 -4.95 15.65
N ALA A 179 -8.28 -5.97 14.83
CA ALA A 179 -9.20 -5.89 13.71
C ALA A 179 -10.65 -5.74 14.20
N PRO A 180 -11.46 -4.84 13.61
CA PRO A 180 -12.88 -4.74 13.90
C PRO A 180 -13.59 -6.05 13.64
N GLN A 181 -14.56 -6.38 14.49
CA GLN A 181 -15.42 -7.53 14.25
C GLN A 181 -16.24 -7.32 12.98
N ILE A 182 -16.11 -8.23 12.02
CA ILE A 182 -16.90 -8.20 10.80
C ILE A 182 -18.34 -8.60 11.15
N LYS A 183 -19.27 -7.72 10.83
CA LYS A 183 -20.72 -7.95 10.87
C LYS A 183 -21.29 -7.58 9.51
N SER A 184 -22.19 -8.38 8.99
CA SER A 184 -22.90 -8.02 7.77
C SER A 184 -23.85 -6.83 8.02
N ALA A 185 -24.13 -6.06 6.99
CA ALA A 185 -25.10 -4.96 7.09
C ALA A 185 -26.48 -5.50 7.53
N GLY A 186 -26.87 -6.69 7.07
CA GLY A 186 -28.11 -7.38 7.49
C GLY A 186 -28.16 -7.68 8.99
N GLU A 187 -27.04 -8.06 9.62
CA GLU A 187 -26.98 -8.27 11.09
C GLU A 187 -27.17 -6.94 11.86
N ILE A 188 -26.57 -5.86 11.37
CA ILE A 188 -26.77 -4.53 11.97
C ILE A 188 -28.25 -4.09 11.84
N MET A 189 -28.83 -4.24 10.64
CA MET A 189 -30.23 -3.90 10.40
C MET A 189 -31.18 -4.70 11.31
N SER A 190 -30.95 -6.01 11.44
CA SER A 190 -31.73 -6.86 12.32
C SER A 190 -31.59 -6.47 13.79
N SER A 191 -30.41 -6.07 14.23
CA SER A 191 -30.16 -5.65 15.62
C SER A 191 -30.89 -4.34 16.00
N THR A 192 -31.20 -3.49 15.02
CA THR A 192 -31.95 -2.24 15.21
C THR A 192 -33.47 -2.43 15.06
N GLY A 193 -33.93 -3.67 14.82
CA GLY A 193 -35.34 -3.99 14.61
C GLY A 193 -35.86 -3.68 13.21
N TYR A 194 -34.97 -3.35 12.27
CA TYR A 194 -35.33 -3.10 10.88
C TYR A 194 -35.42 -4.43 10.11
N ASN A 195 -36.60 -4.71 9.51
CA ASN A 195 -36.83 -5.95 8.79
C ASN A 195 -36.76 -5.73 7.28
N LEU A 196 -35.80 -6.39 6.61
CA LEU A 196 -35.57 -6.33 5.16
C LEU A 196 -36.85 -6.70 4.33
N SER A 197 -37.81 -7.47 4.87
CA SER A 197 -39.02 -7.81 4.17
C SER A 197 -39.91 -6.61 3.83
N LEU A 198 -39.69 -5.47 4.46
CA LEU A 198 -40.45 -4.24 4.21
C LEU A 198 -39.93 -3.46 2.98
N ILE A 199 -38.72 -3.77 2.49
CA ILE A 199 -38.11 -3.07 1.32
C ILE A 199 -38.71 -3.61 0.00
N HIS A 200 -39.15 -4.90 -0.04
CA HIS A 200 -39.64 -5.55 -1.27
C HIS A 200 -41.12 -5.37 -1.55
N ILE A 201 -41.89 -4.67 -0.70
CA ILE A 201 -43.35 -4.54 -0.83
C ILE A 201 -43.79 -3.39 -1.76
N SER A 202 -42.88 -2.53 -2.24
CA SER A 202 -43.30 -1.41 -3.08
C SER A 202 -42.71 -1.42 -4.50
N GLU A 203 -42.78 -2.57 -5.21
CA GLU A 203 -42.87 -2.46 -6.66
C GLU A 203 -44.33 -2.14 -7.03
N PRO A 204 -44.62 -0.95 -7.58
CA PRO A 204 -45.93 -0.70 -8.14
C PRO A 204 -46.07 -1.60 -9.37
N THR A 205 -46.92 -2.64 -9.25
CA THR A 205 -47.43 -3.40 -10.39
C THR A 205 -47.95 -2.39 -11.42
N ARG A 206 -47.14 -2.08 -12.42
CA ARG A 206 -47.58 -1.41 -13.64
C ARG A 206 -48.59 -2.33 -14.33
N ARG A 207 -49.86 -2.14 -14.04
CA ARG A 207 -50.93 -2.66 -14.88
C ARG A 207 -50.74 -2.06 -16.27
N VAL A 208 -50.23 -2.88 -17.18
CA VAL A 208 -50.38 -2.62 -18.62
C VAL A 208 -51.86 -2.82 -18.93
N VAL A 209 -52.59 -1.74 -19.05
CA VAL A 209 -53.92 -1.73 -19.70
C VAL A 209 -53.61 -1.72 -21.17
N ILE A 210 -53.78 -2.89 -21.85
CA ILE A 210 -53.85 -2.98 -23.29
C ILE A 210 -55.30 -2.74 -23.65
N SER A 211 -55.59 -1.65 -24.38
CA SER A 211 -56.83 -1.46 -25.13
C SER A 211 -56.47 -1.53 -26.58
#